data_0b90a5202cbfda8a11c7f8d94ca181fd
#
_entry.id   0b90a5202cbfda8a11c7f8d94ca181fd
#
_cell.length_a   1.000
_cell.length_b   1.000
_cell.length_c   1.000
_cell.angle_alpha   90.00
_cell.angle_beta   90.00
_cell.angle_gamma   90.00
#
_symmetry.space_group_name_H-M   'P 1'
#
loop_
_entity.id
_entity.type
_entity.pdbx_description
1 polymer ?
#
loop_
_entity_poly.entity_id
_entity_poly.type
_entity_poly.pdbx_seq_one_letter_code
_entity_poly.pdbx_strand_id
1 'polypeptide(L)'
;MKTTDNIEKMLTPQCEFKASAGLKDRILEAAAQEEMQAVQKAPKIRKINFRGWISTCAAAVAVIAIVLVFRPGTTPMYAASDFFHSAIEYFTGHPSFVATLEVRTKPKESFSYINMGRRFIKHTMAVDPQTGRWALDKSGRKAVNDGQYIWQWIPEQEYGWKYDGTSVGVIDDFAFLLDPIALLKSEEAIAASSEGAVAKKSENDNTITLVVTSPAQGEYVDNVGLNTSILESDTRREYTFDKQTGRLMTLEIHAKAYGITRCVVKLTNIEYNTSIPQTLFNIPEDIRWTDNTTEGVKKSVEGLPVDEFAALSAEETVKKLFEAMNIWDEDALKLVLRGSDLNAISKTYRGCTLIECGESFRSGVYTGVYVPCKVKLSNGKEENLVIAMRKDNPWKIWINDGGL
;
A
#
# COMPACT_ATOMS: atom_id res chain seq x y z
N MET A 1 7.72 35.55 -1.98
CA MET A 1 7.06 34.77 -3.04
C MET A 1 8.08 34.27 -4.08
N LYS A 2 9.13 33.56 -3.65
CA LYS A 2 10.21 33.01 -4.53
C LYS A 2 10.70 31.61 -4.12
N THR A 3 9.97 30.90 -3.25
CA THR A 3 10.41 29.61 -2.69
C THR A 3 9.67 28.40 -3.26
N THR A 4 8.56 28.61 -3.97
CA THR A 4 7.74 27.51 -4.54
C THR A 4 8.26 27.04 -5.91
N ASP A 5 8.82 27.93 -6.72
CA ASP A 5 9.33 27.59 -8.06
C ASP A 5 10.60 26.72 -8.04
N ASN A 6 11.38 26.77 -6.94
CA ASN A 6 12.56 25.92 -6.80
C ASN A 6 12.24 24.48 -6.42
N ILE A 7 11.13 24.23 -5.75
CA ILE A 7 10.71 22.88 -5.36
C ILE A 7 10.11 22.14 -6.56
N GLU A 8 9.38 22.82 -7.42
CA GLU A 8 8.86 22.21 -8.66
C GLU A 8 9.98 21.85 -9.65
N LYS A 9 11.04 22.63 -9.72
CA LYS A 9 12.22 22.30 -10.54
C LYS A 9 13.04 21.13 -9.98
N MET A 10 13.01 20.88 -8.66
CA MET A 10 13.66 19.72 -8.05
C MET A 10 12.81 18.45 -8.15
N LEU A 11 11.51 18.55 -8.45
CA LEU A 11 10.59 17.42 -8.55
C LEU A 11 10.24 17.03 -10.00
N THR A 12 10.79 17.71 -11.00
CA THR A 12 10.75 17.24 -12.38
C THR A 12 11.96 16.31 -12.59
N PRO A 13 11.79 15.00 -12.74
CA PRO A 13 12.92 14.11 -13.00
C PRO A 13 13.41 14.32 -14.43
N GLN A 14 14.40 15.16 -14.61
CA GLN A 14 15.37 14.95 -15.66
C GLN A 14 16.39 13.91 -15.17
N CYS A 15 15.90 12.72 -14.87
CA CYS A 15 16.78 11.57 -14.70
C CYS A 15 17.06 10.99 -16.08
N GLU A 16 18.08 11.50 -16.75
CA GLU A 16 18.82 10.67 -17.67
C GLU A 16 19.51 9.57 -16.85
N PHE A 17 18.85 8.45 -16.67
CA PHE A 17 19.44 7.25 -16.11
C PHE A 17 20.44 6.68 -17.13
N LYS A 18 21.67 7.16 -17.11
CA LYS A 18 22.83 6.39 -17.54
C LYS A 18 23.20 5.51 -16.36
N ALA A 19 22.63 4.31 -16.29
CA ALA A 19 23.14 3.27 -15.42
C ALA A 19 24.58 2.97 -15.86
N SER A 20 25.55 3.61 -15.25
CA SER A 20 26.95 3.26 -15.46
C SER A 20 27.19 1.87 -14.88
N ALA A 21 27.92 1.02 -15.58
CA ALA A 21 28.31 -0.33 -15.16
C ALA A 21 28.97 -0.40 -13.75
N GLY A 22 29.24 0.70 -13.12
CA GLY A 22 29.80 0.78 -11.77
C GLY A 22 28.80 1.21 -10.68
N LEU A 23 27.53 1.48 -10.99
CA LEU A 23 26.57 1.93 -9.97
C LEU A 23 26.18 0.79 -9.03
N LYS A 24 25.96 -0.42 -9.56
CA LYS A 24 25.70 -1.63 -8.79
C LYS A 24 26.83 -1.93 -7.80
N ASP A 25 28.08 -1.86 -8.28
CA ASP A 25 29.27 -2.16 -7.46
C ASP A 25 29.45 -1.11 -6.35
N ARG A 26 29.17 0.17 -6.62
CA ARG A 26 29.22 1.23 -5.63
C ARG A 26 28.13 1.13 -4.57
N ILE A 27 26.93 0.68 -4.94
CA ILE A 27 25.85 0.43 -3.98
C ILE A 27 26.17 -0.78 -3.11
N LEU A 28 26.70 -1.86 -3.70
CA LEU A 28 27.13 -3.04 -2.95
C LEU A 28 28.33 -2.74 -2.04
N GLU A 29 29.29 -1.93 -2.48
CA GLU A 29 30.40 -1.47 -1.61
C GLU A 29 29.91 -0.58 -0.44
N ALA A 30 28.98 0.32 -0.68
CA ALA A 30 28.39 1.14 0.37
C ALA A 30 27.63 0.31 1.41
N ALA A 31 26.83 -0.66 0.96
CA ALA A 31 26.11 -1.59 1.83
C ALA A 31 27.09 -2.48 2.64
N ALA A 32 28.13 -3.00 2.00
CA ALA A 32 29.17 -3.81 2.67
C ALA A 32 29.98 -2.99 3.71
N GLN A 33 30.20 -1.69 3.46
CA GLN A 33 30.87 -0.80 4.41
C GLN A 33 29.98 -0.47 5.62
N GLU A 34 28.66 -0.31 5.43
CA GLU A 34 27.71 -0.14 6.54
C GLU A 34 27.60 -1.42 7.37
N GLU A 35 27.54 -2.60 6.77
CA GLU A 35 27.54 -3.87 7.51
C GLU A 35 28.84 -4.06 8.31
N MET A 36 30.02 -3.76 7.75
CA MET A 36 31.27 -3.84 8.48
C MET A 36 31.34 -2.86 9.66
N GLN A 37 30.76 -1.67 9.53
CA GLN A 37 30.68 -0.69 10.62
C GLN A 37 29.68 -1.12 11.70
N ALA A 38 28.57 -1.76 11.31
CA ALA A 38 27.59 -2.31 12.26
C ALA A 38 28.19 -3.48 13.06
N VAL A 39 28.95 -4.38 12.41
CA VAL A 39 29.63 -5.51 13.08
C VAL A 39 30.72 -5.04 14.04
N GLN A 40 31.44 -3.95 13.73
CA GLN A 40 32.46 -3.38 14.65
C GLN A 40 31.86 -2.67 15.86
N LYS A 41 30.60 -2.23 15.81
CA LYS A 41 29.89 -1.57 16.93
C LYS A 41 29.06 -2.52 17.79
N ALA A 42 28.96 -3.80 17.42
CA ALA A 42 28.24 -4.77 18.23
C ALA A 42 29.03 -5.10 19.51
N PRO A 43 28.44 -4.95 20.71
CA PRO A 43 29.12 -5.31 21.94
C PRO A 43 29.40 -6.82 21.98
N LYS A 44 30.64 -7.21 22.29
CA LYS A 44 31.03 -8.61 22.46
C LYS A 44 30.13 -9.26 23.51
N ILE A 45 29.23 -10.14 23.07
CA ILE A 45 28.36 -10.90 23.96
C ILE A 45 29.23 -11.92 24.73
N ARG A 46 29.48 -11.66 26.01
CA ARG A 46 30.01 -12.64 26.93
C ARG A 46 29.00 -13.77 27.11
N LYS A 47 29.40 -15.00 26.89
CA LYS A 47 28.57 -16.18 27.21
C LYS A 47 28.18 -16.15 28.68
N ILE A 48 26.93 -15.88 28.98
CA ILE A 48 26.37 -15.84 30.33
C ILE A 48 25.73 -17.18 30.61
N ASN A 49 26.16 -17.84 31.72
CA ASN A 49 25.61 -19.08 32.19
C ASN A 49 24.17 -18.90 32.67
N PHE A 50 23.23 -19.57 32.04
CA PHE A 50 21.78 -19.41 32.13
C PHE A 50 21.13 -19.85 33.46
N ARG A 51 21.87 -20.37 34.43
CA ARG A 51 21.32 -20.93 35.69
C ARG A 51 21.17 -19.96 36.86
N GLY A 52 21.68 -18.72 36.76
CA GLY A 52 21.59 -17.71 37.84
C GLY A 52 20.63 -16.57 37.57
N TRP A 53 19.93 -16.54 36.44
CA TRP A 53 19.24 -15.34 35.95
C TRP A 53 17.73 -15.21 36.28
N ILE A 54 17.13 -16.30 36.80
CA ILE A 54 15.67 -16.30 37.07
C ILE A 54 15.30 -15.44 38.30
N SER A 55 16.23 -15.20 39.22
CA SER A 55 15.95 -14.38 40.42
C SER A 55 16.25 -12.88 40.24
N THR A 56 17.06 -12.49 39.26
CA THR A 56 17.42 -11.08 39.01
C THR A 56 16.46 -10.40 38.01
N CYS A 57 15.81 -11.15 37.14
CA CYS A 57 14.83 -10.59 36.20
C CYS A 57 13.56 -10.10 36.88
N ALA A 58 13.09 -10.77 37.94
CA ALA A 58 11.91 -10.36 38.69
C ALA A 58 12.09 -9.00 39.40
N ALA A 59 13.31 -8.74 39.93
CA ALA A 59 13.62 -7.45 40.57
C ALA A 59 13.80 -6.32 39.55
N ALA A 60 14.36 -6.59 38.37
CA ALA A 60 14.53 -5.60 37.32
C ALA A 60 13.19 -5.18 36.70
N VAL A 61 12.27 -6.13 36.50
CA VAL A 61 10.90 -5.84 36.01
C VAL A 61 10.12 -5.00 37.04
N ALA A 62 10.26 -5.27 38.33
CA ALA A 62 9.61 -4.49 39.38
C ALA A 62 10.15 -3.05 39.47
N VAL A 63 11.47 -2.85 39.28
CA VAL A 63 12.07 -1.50 39.26
C VAL A 63 11.68 -0.71 38.02
N ILE A 64 11.59 -1.37 36.85
CA ILE A 64 11.13 -0.76 35.61
C ILE A 64 9.67 -0.36 35.72
N ALA A 65 8.82 -1.19 36.29
CA ALA A 65 7.42 -0.89 36.54
C ALA A 65 7.24 0.31 37.49
N ILE A 66 8.06 0.43 38.54
CA ILE A 66 8.01 1.55 39.48
C ILE A 66 8.50 2.84 38.84
N VAL A 67 9.52 2.80 37.99
CA VAL A 67 10.05 4.01 37.29
C VAL A 67 9.07 4.51 36.23
N LEU A 68 8.30 3.64 35.59
CA LEU A 68 7.28 4.01 34.61
C LEU A 68 6.03 4.65 35.24
N VAL A 69 5.65 4.23 36.47
CA VAL A 69 4.51 4.80 37.19
C VAL A 69 4.75 6.23 37.67
N PHE A 70 6.02 6.63 37.84
CA PHE A 70 6.38 7.96 38.39
C PHE A 70 6.97 8.95 37.38
N ARG A 71 6.97 8.66 36.06
CA ARG A 71 7.34 9.67 35.07
C ARG A 71 6.12 10.55 34.75
N PRO A 72 6.12 11.84 35.15
CA PRO A 72 5.04 12.74 34.76
C PRO A 72 5.11 12.94 33.23
N GLY A 73 4.04 12.52 32.53
CA GLY A 73 3.87 12.70 31.08
C GLY A 73 3.85 11.43 30.23
N THR A 74 4.13 10.24 30.78
CA THR A 74 3.86 8.98 30.09
C THR A 74 2.50 8.44 30.53
N THR A 75 1.56 8.34 29.62
CA THR A 75 0.32 7.56 29.87
C THR A 75 0.77 6.13 30.16
N PRO A 76 0.33 5.49 31.27
CA PRO A 76 0.64 4.10 31.49
C PRO A 76 0.19 3.29 30.27
N MET A 77 1.02 2.35 29.82
CA MET A 77 0.79 1.51 28.64
C MET A 77 -0.62 0.85 28.66
N TYR A 78 -1.10 0.50 29.86
CA TYR A 78 -2.46 -0.02 30.07
C TYR A 78 -3.56 0.96 29.65
N ALA A 79 -3.42 2.26 29.90
CA ALA A 79 -4.42 3.25 29.53
C ALA A 79 -4.52 3.47 28.01
N ALA A 80 -3.44 3.24 27.25
CA ALA A 80 -3.48 3.32 25.78
C ALA A 80 -4.23 2.12 25.18
N SER A 81 -3.98 0.91 25.69
CA SER A 81 -4.68 -0.31 25.30
C SER A 81 -6.19 -0.18 25.55
N ASP A 82 -6.61 0.40 26.69
CA ASP A 82 -8.02 0.58 27.05
C ASP A 82 -8.78 1.46 26.04
N PHE A 83 -8.13 2.49 25.45
CA PHE A 83 -8.77 3.31 24.43
C PHE A 83 -8.97 2.57 23.13
N PHE A 84 -7.99 1.77 22.69
CA PHE A 84 -8.16 0.91 21.53
C PHE A 84 -9.24 -0.14 21.75
N HIS A 85 -9.26 -0.75 22.94
CA HIS A 85 -10.31 -1.70 23.33
C HIS A 85 -11.71 -1.07 23.31
N SER A 86 -11.89 0.09 23.92
CA SER A 86 -13.16 0.82 23.92
C SER A 86 -13.62 1.18 22.50
N ALA A 87 -12.69 1.56 21.61
CA ALA A 87 -13.02 1.83 20.22
C ALA A 87 -13.43 0.56 19.46
N ILE A 88 -12.80 -0.59 19.73
CA ILE A 88 -13.22 -1.89 19.19
C ILE A 88 -14.65 -2.22 19.62
N GLU A 89 -14.94 -2.07 20.91
CA GLU A 89 -16.31 -2.29 21.43
C GLU A 89 -17.32 -1.34 20.79
N TYR A 90 -16.95 -0.06 20.61
CA TYR A 90 -17.81 0.91 19.97
C TYR A 90 -18.12 0.54 18.51
N PHE A 91 -17.11 0.16 17.71
CA PHE A 91 -17.33 -0.33 16.33
C PHE A 91 -18.15 -1.62 16.30
N THR A 92 -17.96 -2.52 17.28
CA THR A 92 -18.75 -3.76 17.38
C THR A 92 -20.24 -3.46 17.64
N GLY A 93 -20.53 -2.46 18.47
CA GLY A 93 -21.90 -2.02 18.74
C GLY A 93 -22.53 -1.13 17.64
N HIS A 94 -21.68 -0.52 16.79
CA HIS A 94 -22.07 0.43 15.74
C HIS A 94 -21.35 0.08 14.44
N PRO A 95 -21.62 -1.08 13.84
CA PRO A 95 -20.75 -1.64 12.80
C PRO A 95 -20.74 -0.82 11.51
N SER A 96 -21.86 -0.23 11.10
CA SER A 96 -21.90 0.57 9.88
C SER A 96 -21.43 2.00 10.11
N PHE A 97 -20.67 2.54 9.18
CA PHE A 97 -20.26 3.94 9.23
C PHE A 97 -20.02 4.54 7.85
N VAL A 98 -20.13 5.87 7.79
CA VAL A 98 -19.70 6.70 6.67
C VAL A 98 -18.64 7.66 7.17
N ALA A 99 -17.57 7.84 6.41
CA ALA A 99 -16.47 8.72 6.80
C ALA A 99 -15.89 9.48 5.60
N THR A 100 -15.19 10.56 5.89
CA THR A 100 -14.35 11.26 4.93
C THR A 100 -12.93 10.73 5.03
N LEU A 101 -12.43 10.20 3.91
CA LEU A 101 -11.04 9.79 3.75
C LEU A 101 -10.33 10.78 2.82
N GLU A 102 -9.26 11.42 3.28
CA GLU A 102 -8.42 12.31 2.47
C GLU A 102 -7.07 11.65 2.26
N VAL A 103 -6.68 11.48 1.00
CA VAL A 103 -5.45 10.79 0.61
C VAL A 103 -4.63 11.66 -0.32
N ARG A 104 -3.32 11.69 -0.13
CA ARG A 104 -2.40 12.32 -1.08
C ARG A 104 -2.24 11.46 -2.32
N THR A 105 -2.99 11.76 -3.37
CA THR A 105 -3.07 10.95 -4.59
C THR A 105 -3.46 11.81 -5.80
N LYS A 106 -3.76 11.20 -6.93
CA LYS A 106 -4.41 11.81 -8.08
C LYS A 106 -5.85 11.29 -8.23
N PRO A 107 -6.78 12.08 -8.83
CA PRO A 107 -8.19 11.70 -8.93
C PRO A 107 -8.41 10.32 -9.55
N LYS A 108 -7.83 10.07 -10.72
CA LYS A 108 -8.08 8.86 -11.54
C LYS A 108 -7.16 7.67 -11.21
N GLU A 109 -6.10 7.91 -10.42
CA GLU A 109 -5.17 6.84 -10.05
C GLU A 109 -5.83 5.74 -9.22
N SER A 110 -5.18 4.58 -9.14
CA SER A 110 -5.60 3.49 -8.26
C SER A 110 -5.81 3.98 -6.83
N PHE A 111 -6.65 3.29 -6.07
CA PHE A 111 -6.81 3.58 -4.64
C PHE A 111 -5.51 3.29 -3.87
N SER A 112 -4.73 2.31 -4.29
CA SER A 112 -3.41 2.00 -3.70
C SER A 112 -2.31 3.02 -4.03
N TYR A 113 -2.56 4.00 -4.91
CA TYR A 113 -1.56 5.01 -5.25
C TYR A 113 -1.56 6.15 -4.25
N ILE A 114 -0.52 6.21 -3.40
CA ILE A 114 -0.25 7.30 -2.46
C ILE A 114 1.05 8.00 -2.88
N ASN A 115 1.06 9.33 -2.88
CA ASN A 115 2.27 10.09 -3.20
C ASN A 115 2.36 11.34 -2.33
N MET A 116 3.42 11.41 -1.50
CA MET A 116 3.66 12.52 -0.55
C MET A 116 3.71 13.90 -1.20
N GLY A 117 4.10 13.99 -2.47
CA GLY A 117 4.19 15.23 -3.25
C GLY A 117 2.84 15.73 -3.76
N ARG A 118 1.78 14.93 -3.68
CA ARG A 118 0.46 15.28 -4.19
C ARG A 118 -0.39 16.01 -3.17
N ARG A 119 -1.51 16.62 -3.66
CA ARG A 119 -2.54 17.21 -2.80
C ARG A 119 -3.42 16.12 -2.22
N PHE A 120 -4.11 16.42 -1.14
CA PHE A 120 -5.17 15.58 -0.64
C PHE A 120 -6.34 15.56 -1.62
N ILE A 121 -6.83 14.38 -1.91
CA ILE A 121 -8.08 14.12 -2.63
C ILE A 121 -9.06 13.52 -1.63
N LYS A 122 -10.25 14.11 -1.56
CA LYS A 122 -11.31 13.65 -0.68
C LYS A 122 -12.01 12.43 -1.28
N HIS A 123 -12.22 11.43 -0.45
CA HIS A 123 -13.02 10.24 -0.74
C HIS A 123 -14.18 10.19 0.26
N THR A 124 -15.32 9.69 -0.19
CA THR A 124 -16.35 9.20 0.71
C THR A 124 -16.12 7.71 0.92
N MET A 125 -16.02 7.28 2.16
CA MET A 125 -15.88 5.88 2.55
C MET A 125 -17.12 5.46 3.31
N ALA A 126 -17.75 4.34 2.91
CA ALA A 126 -18.87 3.73 3.60
C ALA A 126 -18.56 2.26 3.83
N VAL A 127 -18.82 1.77 5.04
CA VAL A 127 -18.54 0.38 5.43
C VAL A 127 -19.72 -0.18 6.20
N ASP A 128 -20.16 -1.37 5.80
CA ASP A 128 -21.14 -2.18 6.50
C ASP A 128 -20.57 -3.58 6.74
N PRO A 129 -19.88 -3.81 7.85
CA PRO A 129 -19.26 -5.10 8.17
C PRO A 129 -20.26 -6.24 8.34
N GLN A 130 -21.53 -5.95 8.66
CA GLN A 130 -22.55 -7.01 8.82
C GLN A 130 -22.88 -7.70 7.50
N THR A 131 -22.86 -6.93 6.42
CA THR A 131 -23.11 -7.46 5.07
C THR A 131 -21.83 -7.68 4.26
N GLY A 132 -20.67 -7.28 4.80
CA GLY A 132 -19.38 -7.28 4.10
C GLY A 132 -19.28 -6.23 2.99
N ARG A 133 -20.26 -5.30 2.92
CA ARG A 133 -20.34 -4.28 1.87
C ARG A 133 -19.53 -3.05 2.26
N TRP A 134 -18.86 -2.48 1.27
CA TRP A 134 -18.19 -1.20 1.42
C TRP A 134 -18.18 -0.42 0.09
N ALA A 135 -18.01 0.88 0.19
CA ALA A 135 -17.86 1.76 -0.98
C ALA A 135 -16.78 2.80 -0.74
N LEU A 136 -16.00 3.08 -1.77
CA LEU A 136 -15.03 4.17 -1.86
C LEU A 136 -15.36 5.02 -3.08
N ASP A 137 -15.67 6.29 -2.87
CA ASP A 137 -15.97 7.25 -3.94
C ASP A 137 -14.98 8.42 -3.89
N LYS A 138 -14.10 8.50 -4.87
CA LYS A 138 -13.25 9.67 -5.08
C LYS A 138 -13.49 10.29 -6.44
N SER A 139 -13.10 11.54 -6.60
CA SER A 139 -13.16 12.20 -7.91
C SER A 139 -12.43 11.36 -8.97
N GLY A 140 -13.15 10.90 -9.99
CA GLY A 140 -12.64 10.17 -11.14
C GLY A 140 -12.44 8.67 -10.97
N ARG A 141 -12.68 8.08 -9.79
CA ARG A 141 -12.63 6.63 -9.59
C ARG A 141 -13.54 6.20 -8.43
N LYS A 142 -14.25 5.09 -8.63
CA LYS A 142 -15.13 4.49 -7.62
C LYS A 142 -14.81 3.01 -7.42
N ALA A 143 -15.05 2.52 -6.21
CA ALA A 143 -15.00 1.09 -5.89
C ALA A 143 -16.13 0.74 -4.94
N VAL A 144 -16.73 -0.43 -5.15
CA VAL A 144 -17.82 -0.98 -4.36
C VAL A 144 -17.59 -2.47 -4.15
N ASN A 145 -17.70 -2.94 -2.92
CA ASN A 145 -17.90 -4.34 -2.61
C ASN A 145 -19.39 -4.53 -2.33
N ASP A 146 -20.08 -5.35 -3.15
CA ASP A 146 -21.50 -5.62 -3.02
C ASP A 146 -21.82 -6.78 -2.03
N GLY A 147 -20.78 -7.34 -1.41
CA GLY A 147 -20.81 -8.52 -0.55
C GLY A 147 -20.37 -9.80 -1.25
N GLN A 148 -20.33 -9.82 -2.57
CA GLN A 148 -19.90 -10.97 -3.39
C GLN A 148 -18.70 -10.62 -4.27
N TYR A 149 -18.70 -9.43 -4.88
CA TYR A 149 -17.69 -8.97 -5.82
C TYR A 149 -17.22 -7.56 -5.45
N ILE A 150 -15.99 -7.24 -5.85
CA ILE A 150 -15.47 -5.88 -5.84
C ILE A 150 -15.57 -5.33 -7.27
N TRP A 151 -16.26 -4.22 -7.40
CA TRP A 151 -16.42 -3.47 -8.64
C TRP A 151 -15.62 -2.19 -8.52
N GLN A 152 -14.76 -1.91 -9.48
CA GLN A 152 -13.97 -0.68 -9.54
C GLN A 152 -14.08 -0.07 -10.93
N TRP A 153 -14.34 1.24 -11.04
CA TRP A 153 -14.49 1.87 -12.35
C TRP A 153 -14.02 3.32 -12.37
N ILE A 154 -13.80 3.79 -13.59
CA ILE A 154 -13.46 5.17 -13.92
C ILE A 154 -14.63 5.73 -14.73
N PRO A 155 -15.54 6.53 -14.13
CA PRO A 155 -16.78 6.95 -14.79
C PRO A 155 -16.57 7.63 -16.14
N GLU A 156 -15.55 8.52 -16.25
CA GLU A 156 -15.27 9.26 -17.47
C GLU A 156 -14.71 8.38 -18.62
N GLN A 157 -14.29 7.17 -18.32
CA GLN A 157 -13.77 6.23 -19.32
C GLN A 157 -14.78 5.16 -19.71
N GLU A 158 -15.94 5.14 -19.05
CA GLU A 158 -16.97 4.13 -19.24
C GLU A 158 -16.40 2.69 -19.17
N TYR A 159 -15.44 2.49 -18.26
CA TYR A 159 -14.68 1.27 -18.10
C TYR A 159 -14.45 0.91 -16.64
N GLY A 160 -14.53 -0.39 -16.34
CA GLY A 160 -14.36 -0.90 -15.00
C GLY A 160 -13.90 -2.36 -14.93
N TRP A 161 -13.58 -2.75 -13.72
CA TRP A 161 -13.10 -4.09 -13.37
C TRP A 161 -13.97 -4.71 -12.30
N LYS A 162 -14.20 -6.00 -12.43
CA LYS A 162 -14.87 -6.83 -11.46
C LYS A 162 -13.89 -7.87 -10.92
N TYR A 163 -13.84 -8.03 -9.59
CA TYR A 163 -12.96 -8.98 -8.89
C TYR A 163 -13.77 -9.82 -7.91
N ASP A 164 -13.21 -10.95 -7.46
CA ASP A 164 -13.78 -11.68 -6.32
C ASP A 164 -13.80 -10.79 -5.07
N GLY A 165 -14.82 -10.90 -4.24
CA GLY A 165 -15.03 -10.04 -3.06
C GLY A 165 -13.93 -10.16 -1.99
N THR A 166 -13.10 -11.20 -2.07
CA THR A 166 -11.93 -11.42 -1.21
C THR A 166 -10.62 -10.89 -1.80
N SER A 167 -10.66 -10.29 -3.00
CA SER A 167 -9.46 -9.75 -3.68
C SER A 167 -9.02 -8.44 -3.02
N VAL A 168 -8.13 -8.51 -2.04
CA VAL A 168 -7.62 -7.34 -1.31
C VAL A 168 -6.69 -6.47 -2.16
N GLY A 169 -5.96 -7.04 -3.12
CA GLY A 169 -4.98 -6.33 -3.96
C GLY A 169 -5.50 -5.12 -4.74
N VAL A 170 -6.83 -5.01 -4.87
CA VAL A 170 -7.48 -3.86 -5.54
C VAL A 170 -7.38 -2.56 -4.72
N ILE A 171 -7.19 -2.67 -3.40
CA ILE A 171 -7.23 -1.58 -2.42
C ILE A 171 -6.16 -1.72 -1.34
N ASP A 172 -5.07 -2.45 -1.60
CA ASP A 172 -4.07 -2.92 -0.62
C ASP A 172 -3.72 -1.92 0.48
N ASP A 173 -3.38 -0.69 0.11
CA ASP A 173 -3.01 0.35 1.07
C ASP A 173 -4.18 0.86 1.94
N PHE A 174 -5.43 0.48 1.63
CA PHE A 174 -6.63 0.88 2.38
C PHE A 174 -7.44 -0.26 2.96
N ALA A 175 -7.08 -1.51 2.67
CA ALA A 175 -7.79 -2.68 3.18
C ALA A 175 -7.98 -2.63 4.70
N PHE A 176 -6.96 -2.17 5.42
CA PHE A 176 -7.00 -2.02 6.87
C PHE A 176 -7.99 -0.95 7.36
N LEU A 177 -8.30 0.08 6.56
CA LEU A 177 -9.30 1.09 6.92
C LEU A 177 -10.72 0.59 6.71
N LEU A 178 -10.91 -0.40 5.85
CA LEU A 178 -12.21 -1.04 5.62
C LEU A 178 -12.55 -2.09 6.68
N ASP A 179 -11.55 -2.51 7.48
CA ASP A 179 -11.75 -3.31 8.69
C ASP A 179 -11.14 -2.58 9.91
N PRO A 180 -11.82 -1.56 10.44
CA PRO A 180 -11.32 -0.78 11.56
C PRO A 180 -11.17 -1.61 12.84
N ILE A 181 -11.94 -2.68 13.00
CA ILE A 181 -11.82 -3.59 14.14
C ILE A 181 -10.48 -4.35 14.08
N ALA A 182 -10.12 -4.91 12.93
CA ALA A 182 -8.83 -5.57 12.76
C ALA A 182 -7.66 -4.61 12.94
N LEU A 183 -7.76 -3.39 12.40
CA LEU A 183 -6.78 -2.33 12.61
C LEU A 183 -6.59 -2.03 14.09
N LEU A 184 -7.66 -1.72 14.81
CA LEU A 184 -7.60 -1.34 16.24
C LEU A 184 -7.09 -2.49 17.10
N LYS A 185 -7.43 -3.75 16.81
CA LYS A 185 -6.84 -4.94 17.46
C LYS A 185 -5.34 -5.05 17.26
N SER A 186 -4.85 -4.74 16.06
CA SER A 186 -3.42 -4.68 15.79
C SER A 186 -2.73 -3.59 16.63
N GLU A 187 -3.34 -2.41 16.73
CA GLU A 187 -2.80 -1.30 17.55
C GLU A 187 -2.86 -1.61 19.05
N GLU A 188 -3.93 -2.25 19.52
CA GLU A 188 -4.04 -2.73 20.91
C GLU A 188 -2.91 -3.72 21.23
N ALA A 189 -2.62 -4.66 20.34
CA ALA A 189 -1.51 -5.61 20.48
C ALA A 189 -0.15 -4.90 20.51
N ILE A 190 0.07 -3.90 19.67
CA ILE A 190 1.29 -3.06 19.68
C ILE A 190 1.39 -2.32 21.02
N ALA A 191 0.31 -1.71 21.50
CA ALA A 191 0.28 -1.02 22.79
C ALA A 191 0.58 -1.93 23.97
N ALA A 192 0.16 -3.19 23.89
CA ALA A 192 0.39 -4.19 24.95
C ALA A 192 1.82 -4.79 24.94
N SER A 193 2.48 -4.83 23.78
CA SER A 193 3.74 -5.60 23.59
C SER A 193 5.00 -4.75 23.44
N SER A 194 4.89 -3.46 23.10
CA SER A 194 6.04 -2.66 22.66
C SER A 194 6.18 -1.38 23.48
N GLU A 195 7.12 -1.37 24.42
CA GLU A 195 7.48 -0.16 25.16
C GLU A 195 7.95 0.95 24.19
N GLY A 196 7.29 2.13 24.29
CA GLY A 196 7.65 3.31 23.50
C GLY A 196 7.05 3.39 22.09
N ALA A 197 6.33 2.35 21.62
CA ALA A 197 5.61 2.39 20.34
C ALA A 197 4.34 3.24 20.39
N VAL A 198 3.74 3.42 21.56
CA VAL A 198 2.55 4.24 21.78
C VAL A 198 2.84 5.38 22.72
N ALA A 199 2.45 6.59 22.35
CA ALA A 199 2.60 7.79 23.16
C ALA A 199 1.31 8.63 23.17
N LYS A 200 1.02 9.27 24.31
CA LYS A 200 -0.03 10.28 24.38
C LYS A 200 0.50 11.59 23.76
N LYS A 201 -0.16 12.08 22.71
CA LYS A 201 0.15 13.36 22.08
C LYS A 201 -0.54 14.53 22.76
N SER A 202 -1.83 14.38 23.05
CA SER A 202 -2.64 15.42 23.66
C SER A 202 -3.83 14.82 24.40
N GLU A 203 -4.31 15.57 25.36
CA GLU A 203 -5.52 15.21 26.11
C GLU A 203 -6.20 16.49 26.57
N ASN A 204 -7.54 16.51 26.46
CA ASN A 204 -8.41 17.53 27.04
C ASN A 204 -9.62 16.88 27.72
N ASP A 205 -10.60 17.66 28.13
CA ASP A 205 -11.78 17.15 28.86
C ASP A 205 -12.59 16.14 28.02
N ASN A 206 -12.61 16.30 26.69
CA ASN A 206 -13.48 15.53 25.79
C ASN A 206 -12.72 14.50 24.95
N THR A 207 -11.44 14.72 24.67
CA THR A 207 -10.69 13.88 23.72
C THR A 207 -9.31 13.49 24.22
N ILE A 208 -8.82 12.36 23.73
CA ILE A 208 -7.42 11.95 23.85
C ILE A 208 -6.87 11.60 22.46
N THR A 209 -5.64 12.03 22.19
CA THR A 209 -4.91 11.64 20.98
C THR A 209 -3.72 10.75 21.32
N LEU A 210 -3.75 9.54 20.84
CA LEU A 210 -2.66 8.57 20.93
C LEU A 210 -1.90 8.51 19.61
N VAL A 211 -0.61 8.27 19.71
CA VAL A 211 0.30 8.13 18.56
C VAL A 211 0.93 6.76 18.62
N VAL A 212 0.79 6.01 17.54
CA VAL A 212 1.48 4.73 17.34
C VAL A 212 2.54 4.91 16.28
N THR A 213 3.77 4.47 16.57
CA THR A 213 4.88 4.48 15.62
C THR A 213 5.26 3.07 15.24
N SER A 214 5.53 2.83 13.97
CA SER A 214 6.02 1.55 13.48
C SER A 214 7.15 1.78 12.48
N PRO A 215 8.23 0.98 12.56
CA PRO A 215 9.27 1.00 11.54
C PRO A 215 8.74 0.46 10.21
N ALA A 216 9.43 0.78 9.14
CA ALA A 216 9.20 0.20 7.83
C ALA A 216 9.28 -1.33 7.88
N GLN A 217 8.39 -1.99 7.16
CA GLN A 217 8.42 -3.44 6.98
C GLN A 217 9.00 -3.74 5.59
N GLY A 218 10.00 -4.63 5.54
CA GLY A 218 10.68 -4.97 4.29
C GLY A 218 11.76 -3.96 3.89
N GLU A 219 12.45 -4.27 2.81
CA GLU A 219 13.50 -3.44 2.24
C GLU A 219 12.94 -2.62 1.08
N TYR A 220 12.76 -1.35 1.31
CA TYR A 220 12.37 -0.40 0.27
C TYR A 220 13.63 0.09 -0.44
N VAL A 221 13.93 -0.48 -1.60
CA VAL A 221 15.15 -0.19 -2.36
C VAL A 221 14.98 1.02 -3.27
N ASP A 222 13.80 1.18 -3.88
CA ASP A 222 13.53 2.32 -4.77
C ASP A 222 12.03 2.60 -4.88
N ASN A 223 11.68 3.86 -5.04
CA ASN A 223 10.30 4.28 -5.30
C ASN A 223 10.04 4.30 -6.81
N VAL A 224 10.01 3.13 -7.41
CA VAL A 224 9.89 2.95 -8.85
C VAL A 224 8.66 3.66 -9.44
N GLY A 225 7.55 3.64 -8.71
CA GLY A 225 6.28 4.25 -9.15
C GLY A 225 6.02 5.65 -8.58
N LEU A 226 6.98 6.26 -7.86
CA LEU A 226 6.72 7.44 -7.04
C LEU A 226 5.55 7.23 -6.06
N ASN A 227 5.28 5.97 -5.73
CA ASN A 227 4.26 5.57 -4.78
C ASN A 227 4.86 5.51 -3.37
N THR A 228 4.13 6.03 -2.39
CA THR A 228 4.52 5.96 -0.98
C THR A 228 3.79 4.79 -0.34
N SER A 229 4.49 3.68 -0.12
CA SER A 229 3.92 2.55 0.61
C SER A 229 3.88 2.88 2.11
N ILE A 230 2.71 2.70 2.73
CA ILE A 230 2.55 2.86 4.17
C ILE A 230 3.31 1.76 4.92
N LEU A 231 3.29 0.52 4.40
CA LEU A 231 3.95 -0.63 5.04
C LEU A 231 5.48 -0.55 4.96
N GLU A 232 6.00 -0.04 3.84
CA GLU A 232 7.44 0.05 3.57
C GLU A 232 8.08 1.35 4.08
N SER A 233 7.31 2.21 4.70
CA SER A 233 7.77 3.47 5.29
C SER A 233 7.72 3.43 6.80
N ASP A 234 8.66 4.10 7.47
CA ASP A 234 8.45 4.43 8.88
C ASP A 234 7.16 5.21 9.00
N THR A 235 6.23 4.73 9.81
CA THR A 235 4.91 5.33 9.96
C THR A 235 4.68 5.84 11.36
N ARG A 236 3.85 6.89 11.43
CA ARG A 236 3.30 7.42 12.66
C ARG A 236 1.81 7.62 12.45
N ARG A 237 1.00 6.93 13.21
CA ARG A 237 -0.45 6.98 13.16
C ARG A 237 -0.99 7.69 14.40
N GLU A 238 -1.83 8.68 14.21
CA GLU A 238 -2.41 9.50 15.26
C GLU A 238 -3.91 9.23 15.36
N TYR A 239 -4.34 8.65 16.46
CA TYR A 239 -5.72 8.30 16.75
C TYR A 239 -6.31 9.28 17.77
N THR A 240 -7.38 9.97 17.42
CA THR A 240 -8.13 10.79 18.38
C THR A 240 -9.43 10.10 18.76
N PHE A 241 -9.62 9.88 20.05
CA PHE A 241 -10.79 9.24 20.63
C PHE A 241 -11.61 10.23 21.44
N ASP A 242 -12.92 10.05 21.44
CA ASP A 242 -13.83 10.65 22.40
C ASP A 242 -13.66 9.94 23.75
N LYS A 243 -13.37 10.67 24.80
CA LYS A 243 -13.08 10.11 26.13
C LYS A 243 -14.29 9.50 26.82
N GLN A 244 -15.48 9.98 26.51
CA GLN A 244 -16.69 9.51 27.15
C GLN A 244 -17.20 8.20 26.55
N THR A 245 -17.12 8.09 25.23
CA THR A 245 -17.68 6.96 24.48
C THR A 245 -16.63 5.95 24.01
N GLY A 246 -15.35 6.32 24.03
CA GLY A 246 -14.26 5.52 23.46
C GLY A 246 -14.21 5.49 21.92
N ARG A 247 -15.18 6.14 21.24
CA ARG A 247 -15.24 6.09 19.76
C ARG A 247 -14.04 6.77 19.13
N LEU A 248 -13.59 6.20 18.02
CA LEU A 248 -12.61 6.85 17.17
C LEU A 248 -13.25 8.06 16.46
N MET A 249 -12.62 9.21 16.57
CA MET A 249 -13.06 10.45 15.92
C MET A 249 -12.27 10.76 14.67
N THR A 250 -10.93 10.57 14.72
CA THR A 250 -10.03 10.79 13.60
C THR A 250 -8.85 9.84 13.61
N LEU A 251 -8.32 9.55 12.43
CA LEU A 251 -7.03 8.90 12.24
C LEU A 251 -6.21 9.69 11.22
N GLU A 252 -4.97 10.03 11.55
CA GLU A 252 -3.99 10.54 10.60
C GLU A 252 -2.82 9.58 10.47
N ILE A 253 -2.42 9.28 9.23
CA ILE A 253 -1.26 8.44 8.93
C ILE A 253 -0.18 9.30 8.31
N HIS A 254 0.97 9.33 8.95
CA HIS A 254 2.17 10.00 8.50
C HIS A 254 3.18 8.94 8.05
N ALA A 255 3.72 9.08 6.86
CA ALA A 255 4.78 8.23 6.34
C ALA A 255 6.06 9.04 6.19
N LYS A 256 7.21 8.39 6.39
CA LYS A 256 8.53 8.99 6.20
C LYS A 256 9.18 8.40 4.95
N ALA A 257 9.43 9.23 3.96
CA ALA A 257 10.19 8.86 2.78
C ALA A 257 11.16 10.01 2.43
N TYR A 258 12.34 9.66 1.91
CA TYR A 258 13.39 10.64 1.55
C TYR A 258 13.74 11.61 2.68
N GLY A 259 13.76 11.14 3.93
CA GLY A 259 14.03 11.97 5.11
C GLY A 259 12.93 12.94 5.51
N ILE A 260 11.79 12.95 4.83
CA ILE A 260 10.66 13.84 5.08
C ILE A 260 9.48 13.02 5.63
N THR A 261 8.91 13.47 6.75
CA THR A 261 7.66 12.89 7.28
C THR A 261 6.49 13.80 6.88
N ARG A 262 5.46 13.21 6.26
CA ARG A 262 4.23 13.91 5.87
C ARG A 262 2.99 13.09 6.19
N CYS A 263 1.92 13.77 6.57
CA CYS A 263 0.61 13.16 6.61
C CYS A 263 0.19 12.79 5.19
N VAL A 264 -0.13 11.51 4.97
CA VAL A 264 -0.51 10.96 3.65
C VAL A 264 -1.97 10.53 3.59
N VAL A 265 -2.55 10.18 4.74
CA VAL A 265 -3.97 9.76 4.89
C VAL A 265 -4.57 10.44 6.10
N LYS A 266 -5.84 10.86 5.97
CA LYS A 266 -6.68 11.34 7.07
C LYS A 266 -8.05 10.70 6.97
N LEU A 267 -8.52 10.14 8.08
CA LEU A 267 -9.89 9.68 8.25
C LEU A 267 -10.57 10.61 9.24
N THR A 268 -11.67 11.23 8.83
CA THR A 268 -12.39 12.23 9.61
C THR A 268 -13.90 12.11 9.40
N ASN A 269 -14.69 12.84 10.18
CA ASN A 269 -16.15 12.87 10.07
C ASN A 269 -16.75 11.46 10.04
N ILE A 270 -16.38 10.64 11.03
CA ILE A 270 -16.89 9.27 11.13
C ILE A 270 -18.30 9.33 11.74
N GLU A 271 -19.30 9.04 10.92
CA GLU A 271 -20.70 8.95 11.30
C GLU A 271 -21.06 7.48 11.50
N TYR A 272 -21.23 7.09 12.75
CA TYR A 272 -21.52 5.71 13.13
C TYR A 272 -23.01 5.40 13.05
N ASN A 273 -23.32 4.15 12.77
CA ASN A 273 -24.69 3.61 12.76
C ASN A 273 -25.64 4.38 11.85
N THR A 274 -25.07 4.99 10.82
CA THR A 274 -25.80 5.81 9.86
C THR A 274 -26.41 4.92 8.78
N SER A 275 -27.61 5.26 8.31
CA SER A 275 -28.16 4.63 7.11
C SER A 275 -27.27 4.99 5.93
N ILE A 276 -26.50 4.02 5.44
CA ILE A 276 -25.61 4.25 4.32
C ILE A 276 -26.46 4.52 3.07
N PRO A 277 -26.28 5.66 2.38
CA PRO A 277 -27.00 5.93 1.13
C PRO A 277 -26.79 4.83 0.12
N GLN A 278 -27.88 4.21 -0.35
CA GLN A 278 -27.82 3.12 -1.34
C GLN A 278 -27.13 3.58 -2.64
N THR A 279 -27.19 4.86 -2.95
CA THR A 279 -26.51 5.45 -4.12
C THR A 279 -24.99 5.25 -4.11
N LEU A 280 -24.36 5.04 -2.94
CA LEU A 280 -22.94 4.72 -2.84
C LEU A 280 -22.62 3.32 -3.36
N PHE A 281 -23.60 2.42 -3.34
CA PHE A 281 -23.46 1.03 -3.79
C PHE A 281 -24.00 0.79 -5.21
N ASN A 282 -24.42 1.84 -5.91
CA ASN A 282 -24.91 1.70 -7.29
C ASN A 282 -23.75 1.40 -8.23
N ILE A 283 -23.84 0.25 -8.88
CA ILE A 283 -22.92 -0.18 -9.92
C ILE A 283 -23.58 0.18 -11.27
N PRO A 284 -22.91 0.97 -12.13
CA PRO A 284 -23.47 1.39 -13.41
C PRO A 284 -23.58 0.18 -14.37
N GLU A 285 -24.68 0.13 -15.13
CA GLU A 285 -24.91 -0.94 -16.11
C GLU A 285 -24.34 -0.60 -17.50
N ASP A 286 -24.08 0.68 -17.75
CA ASP A 286 -23.72 1.24 -19.06
C ASP A 286 -22.21 1.31 -19.32
N ILE A 287 -21.40 0.76 -18.43
CA ILE A 287 -19.93 0.71 -18.61
C ILE A 287 -19.45 -0.67 -19.03
N ARG A 288 -18.32 -0.70 -19.71
CA ARG A 288 -17.67 -1.93 -20.11
C ARG A 288 -16.89 -2.54 -18.95
N TRP A 289 -17.26 -3.74 -18.54
CA TRP A 289 -16.62 -4.45 -17.45
C TRP A 289 -15.59 -5.48 -17.93
N THR A 290 -14.40 -5.48 -17.34
CA THR A 290 -13.47 -6.61 -17.43
C THR A 290 -13.64 -7.50 -16.22
N ASP A 291 -13.92 -8.78 -16.47
CA ASP A 291 -14.12 -9.78 -15.42
C ASP A 291 -12.76 -10.37 -14.96
N ASN A 292 -12.27 -9.88 -13.84
CA ASN A 292 -11.06 -10.33 -13.17
C ASN A 292 -11.34 -11.26 -11.98
N THR A 293 -12.56 -11.81 -11.90
CA THR A 293 -12.82 -12.89 -10.96
C THR A 293 -12.01 -14.13 -11.34
N THR A 294 -11.80 -15.03 -10.39
CA THR A 294 -11.10 -16.30 -10.65
C THR A 294 -11.72 -17.04 -11.84
N GLU A 295 -13.04 -17.05 -11.96
CA GLU A 295 -13.75 -17.72 -13.06
C GLU A 295 -13.61 -16.93 -14.38
N GLY A 296 -13.74 -15.62 -14.34
CA GLY A 296 -13.53 -14.75 -15.51
C GLY A 296 -12.13 -14.90 -16.09
N VAL A 297 -11.10 -14.93 -15.23
CA VAL A 297 -9.72 -15.15 -15.66
C VAL A 297 -9.53 -16.53 -16.27
N LYS A 298 -10.06 -17.62 -15.65
CA LYS A 298 -10.01 -18.96 -16.24
C LYS A 298 -10.58 -18.98 -17.66
N LYS A 299 -11.77 -18.41 -17.82
CA LYS A 299 -12.45 -18.33 -19.11
C LYS A 299 -11.65 -17.51 -20.14
N SER A 300 -11.01 -16.42 -19.71
CA SER A 300 -10.25 -15.55 -20.62
C SER A 300 -8.98 -16.19 -21.18
N VAL A 301 -8.43 -17.20 -20.50
CA VAL A 301 -7.20 -17.90 -20.92
C VAL A 301 -7.49 -19.32 -21.45
N GLU A 302 -8.74 -19.72 -21.54
CA GLU A 302 -9.13 -21.02 -22.06
C GLU A 302 -8.70 -21.18 -23.52
N GLY A 303 -7.97 -22.26 -23.80
CA GLY A 303 -7.44 -22.54 -25.14
C GLY A 303 -6.16 -21.77 -25.52
N LEU A 304 -5.66 -20.88 -24.66
CA LEU A 304 -4.43 -20.16 -24.90
C LEU A 304 -3.16 -20.98 -24.51
N PRO A 305 -1.99 -20.70 -25.07
CA PRO A 305 -0.76 -21.48 -24.85
C PRO A 305 -0.11 -21.17 -23.49
N VAL A 306 -0.82 -21.43 -22.39
CA VAL A 306 -0.38 -21.15 -21.01
C VAL A 306 0.97 -21.80 -20.68
N ASP A 307 1.18 -23.04 -21.13
CA ASP A 307 2.37 -23.82 -20.82
C ASP A 307 3.65 -23.18 -21.40
N GLU A 308 3.55 -22.54 -22.57
CA GLU A 308 4.68 -21.83 -23.18
C GLU A 308 5.12 -20.64 -22.30
N PHE A 309 4.18 -19.91 -21.74
CA PHE A 309 4.46 -18.78 -20.85
C PHE A 309 4.88 -19.21 -19.44
N ALA A 310 4.46 -20.38 -18.99
CA ALA A 310 4.83 -20.88 -17.66
C ALA A 310 6.33 -21.19 -17.52
N ALA A 311 6.98 -21.53 -18.65
CA ALA A 311 8.41 -21.84 -18.70
C ALA A 311 9.31 -20.58 -18.73
N LEU A 312 8.75 -19.40 -19.07
CA LEU A 312 9.52 -18.17 -19.23
C LEU A 312 9.96 -17.55 -17.90
N SER A 313 11.09 -16.85 -17.91
CA SER A 313 11.47 -15.91 -16.86
C SER A 313 10.62 -14.64 -16.93
N ALA A 314 10.74 -13.75 -15.94
CA ALA A 314 10.04 -12.46 -15.96
C ALA A 314 10.51 -11.59 -17.14
N GLU A 315 11.82 -11.56 -17.40
CA GLU A 315 12.43 -10.82 -18.50
C GLU A 315 12.02 -11.37 -19.87
N GLU A 316 11.98 -12.70 -20.01
CA GLU A 316 11.53 -13.36 -21.24
C GLU A 316 10.05 -13.07 -21.49
N THR A 317 9.22 -13.09 -20.42
CA THR A 317 7.80 -12.73 -20.52
C THR A 317 7.63 -11.27 -20.95
N VAL A 318 8.42 -10.34 -20.42
CA VAL A 318 8.40 -8.93 -20.84
C VAL A 318 8.83 -8.78 -22.31
N LYS A 319 9.83 -9.51 -22.78
CA LYS A 319 10.21 -9.51 -24.20
C LYS A 319 9.04 -10.00 -25.08
N LYS A 320 8.42 -11.11 -24.71
CA LYS A 320 7.22 -11.65 -25.38
C LYS A 320 6.05 -10.67 -25.37
N LEU A 321 5.85 -9.97 -24.25
CA LEU A 321 4.83 -8.94 -24.13
C LEU A 321 5.01 -7.82 -25.17
N PHE A 322 6.23 -7.29 -25.32
CA PHE A 322 6.49 -6.23 -26.29
C PHE A 322 6.54 -6.74 -27.73
N GLU A 323 6.94 -8.00 -27.98
CA GLU A 323 6.78 -8.67 -29.27
C GLU A 323 5.28 -8.74 -29.64
N ALA A 324 4.44 -9.17 -28.71
CA ALA A 324 3.00 -9.23 -28.90
C ALA A 324 2.38 -7.84 -29.12
N MET A 325 2.81 -6.81 -28.39
CA MET A 325 2.36 -5.42 -28.58
C MET A 325 2.75 -4.88 -29.96
N ASN A 326 3.92 -5.25 -30.48
CA ASN A 326 4.39 -4.83 -31.79
C ASN A 326 3.46 -5.30 -32.90
N ILE A 327 3.13 -6.59 -32.93
CA ILE A 327 2.25 -7.19 -33.95
C ILE A 327 0.78 -7.19 -33.55
N TRP A 328 0.47 -6.85 -32.31
CA TRP A 328 -0.83 -6.87 -31.67
C TRP A 328 -1.46 -8.27 -31.61
N ASP A 329 -0.68 -9.21 -31.06
CA ASP A 329 -1.15 -10.58 -30.75
C ASP A 329 -2.02 -10.56 -29.47
N GLU A 330 -3.34 -10.49 -29.67
CA GLU A 330 -4.28 -10.39 -28.53
C GLU A 330 -4.24 -11.61 -27.60
N ASP A 331 -3.95 -12.80 -28.12
CA ASP A 331 -3.93 -14.01 -27.30
C ASP A 331 -2.74 -14.02 -26.34
N ALA A 332 -1.56 -13.69 -26.83
CA ALA A 332 -0.39 -13.48 -25.97
C ALA A 332 -0.59 -12.32 -24.98
N LEU A 333 -1.19 -11.21 -25.43
CA LEU A 333 -1.49 -10.06 -24.57
C LEU A 333 -2.47 -10.43 -23.46
N LYS A 334 -3.53 -11.20 -23.73
CA LYS A 334 -4.50 -11.67 -22.71
C LYS A 334 -3.82 -12.51 -21.62
N LEU A 335 -2.81 -13.29 -21.97
CA LEU A 335 -2.06 -14.10 -21.00
C LEU A 335 -1.27 -13.23 -20.00
N VAL A 336 -0.57 -12.20 -20.49
CA VAL A 336 0.35 -11.39 -19.67
C VAL A 336 -0.34 -10.17 -19.07
N LEU A 337 -1.26 -9.53 -19.81
CA LEU A 337 -1.99 -8.32 -19.38
C LEU A 337 -3.35 -8.65 -18.78
N ARG A 338 -3.46 -9.71 -18.02
CA ARG A 338 -4.73 -10.15 -17.43
C ARG A 338 -5.46 -9.01 -16.77
N GLY A 339 -6.71 -8.84 -17.19
CA GLY A 339 -7.58 -7.85 -16.62
C GLY A 339 -7.29 -6.40 -17.00
N SER A 340 -6.33 -6.15 -17.86
CA SER A 340 -6.07 -4.81 -18.39
C SER A 340 -7.02 -4.47 -19.54
N ASP A 341 -7.34 -3.18 -19.70
CA ASP A 341 -8.07 -2.72 -20.89
C ASP A 341 -7.14 -2.69 -22.12
N LEU A 342 -7.16 -3.77 -22.91
CA LEU A 342 -6.35 -3.85 -24.13
C LEU A 342 -6.63 -2.70 -25.11
N ASN A 343 -7.87 -2.17 -25.14
CA ASN A 343 -8.18 -1.01 -26.01
C ASN A 343 -7.49 0.27 -25.50
N ALA A 344 -7.39 0.47 -24.19
CA ALA A 344 -6.66 1.59 -23.62
C ALA A 344 -5.16 1.44 -23.89
N ILE A 345 -4.60 0.25 -23.66
CA ILE A 345 -3.19 -0.07 -23.90
C ILE A 345 -2.84 0.08 -25.38
N SER A 346 -3.71 -0.35 -26.31
CA SER A 346 -3.49 -0.26 -27.74
C SER A 346 -3.25 1.17 -28.24
N LYS A 347 -3.91 2.15 -27.63
CA LYS A 347 -3.75 3.57 -28.00
C LYS A 347 -2.33 4.08 -27.80
N THR A 348 -1.60 3.49 -26.87
CA THR A 348 -0.23 3.93 -26.53
C THR A 348 0.82 2.97 -27.05
N TYR A 349 0.61 1.66 -26.90
CA TYR A 349 1.67 0.66 -27.05
C TYR A 349 1.55 -0.22 -28.29
N ARG A 350 0.45 -0.16 -29.05
CA ARG A 350 0.34 -0.93 -30.30
C ARG A 350 1.41 -0.49 -31.30
N GLY A 351 2.16 -1.45 -31.82
CA GLY A 351 3.28 -1.20 -32.73
C GLY A 351 4.55 -0.66 -32.06
N CYS A 352 4.64 -0.71 -30.72
CA CYS A 352 5.85 -0.33 -30.02
C CYS A 352 6.94 -1.39 -30.19
N THR A 353 8.19 -1.02 -29.96
CA THR A 353 9.36 -1.90 -30.06
C THR A 353 10.16 -1.83 -28.77
N LEU A 354 10.51 -2.97 -28.20
CA LEU A 354 11.43 -3.06 -27.07
C LEU A 354 12.85 -2.74 -27.57
N ILE A 355 13.49 -1.73 -26.98
CA ILE A 355 14.88 -1.35 -27.25
C ILE A 355 15.82 -2.10 -26.32
N GLU A 356 15.47 -2.12 -25.02
CA GLU A 356 16.29 -2.70 -23.96
C GLU A 356 15.39 -3.32 -22.89
N CYS A 357 15.82 -4.47 -22.36
CA CYS A 357 15.21 -5.13 -21.22
C CYS A 357 16.33 -5.40 -20.20
N GLY A 358 16.23 -4.78 -19.04
CA GLY A 358 17.18 -4.96 -17.95
C GLY A 358 16.91 -6.22 -17.14
N GLU A 359 17.80 -6.51 -16.19
CA GLU A 359 17.62 -7.60 -15.22
C GLU A 359 16.49 -7.25 -14.25
N SER A 360 15.69 -8.25 -13.88
CA SER A 360 14.65 -8.07 -12.88
C SER A 360 15.23 -7.87 -11.48
N PHE A 361 14.54 -7.09 -10.67
CA PHE A 361 14.92 -6.85 -9.28
C PHE A 361 13.69 -6.92 -8.36
N ARG A 362 13.92 -7.16 -7.08
CA ARG A 362 12.89 -7.08 -6.04
C ARG A 362 12.99 -5.75 -5.32
N SER A 363 11.87 -5.23 -4.87
CA SER A 363 11.82 -4.02 -4.06
C SER A 363 10.69 -4.13 -3.04
N GLY A 364 11.00 -3.79 -1.81
CA GLY A 364 10.07 -3.74 -0.70
C GLY A 364 9.35 -5.05 -0.40
N VAL A 365 8.09 -4.94 -0.01
CA VAL A 365 7.21 -6.09 0.32
C VAL A 365 6.52 -6.70 -0.90
N TYR A 366 6.75 -6.16 -2.10
CA TYR A 366 6.15 -6.69 -3.32
C TYR A 366 6.59 -8.12 -3.57
N THR A 367 5.62 -9.01 -3.73
CA THR A 367 5.87 -10.46 -3.88
C THR A 367 6.37 -10.86 -5.28
N GLY A 368 6.32 -9.94 -6.25
CA GLY A 368 6.79 -10.11 -7.62
C GLY A 368 8.21 -9.59 -7.82
N VAL A 369 8.50 -9.20 -9.06
CA VAL A 369 9.74 -8.55 -9.49
C VAL A 369 9.42 -7.35 -10.38
N TYR A 370 10.36 -6.44 -10.46
CA TYR A 370 10.33 -5.29 -11.39
C TYR A 370 11.32 -5.52 -12.51
N VAL A 371 10.89 -5.31 -13.76
CA VAL A 371 11.72 -5.44 -14.96
C VAL A 371 11.85 -4.08 -15.62
N PRO A 372 13.02 -3.43 -15.57
CA PRO A 372 13.22 -2.15 -16.23
C PRO A 372 13.34 -2.34 -17.74
N CYS A 373 12.66 -1.50 -18.50
CA CYS A 373 12.62 -1.59 -19.96
C CYS A 373 12.76 -0.22 -20.59
N LYS A 374 13.32 -0.19 -21.79
CA LYS A 374 13.29 0.95 -22.70
C LYS A 374 12.52 0.57 -23.94
N VAL A 375 11.51 1.32 -24.30
CA VAL A 375 10.65 1.05 -25.44
C VAL A 375 10.59 2.25 -26.38
N LYS A 376 10.37 1.98 -27.66
CA LYS A 376 10.07 2.99 -28.67
C LYS A 376 8.64 2.83 -29.10
N LEU A 377 7.83 3.85 -28.85
CA LEU A 377 6.43 3.90 -29.27
C LEU A 377 6.32 4.04 -30.79
N SER A 378 5.14 3.72 -31.35
CA SER A 378 4.87 3.84 -32.78
C SER A 378 5.04 5.26 -33.34
N ASN A 379 4.88 6.29 -32.49
CA ASN A 379 5.12 7.69 -32.85
C ASN A 379 6.61 8.11 -32.79
N GLY A 380 7.51 7.15 -32.53
CA GLY A 380 8.96 7.37 -32.44
C GLY A 380 9.49 7.85 -31.09
N LYS A 381 8.62 8.15 -30.13
CA LYS A 381 9.02 8.55 -28.77
C LYS A 381 9.62 7.35 -28.03
N GLU A 382 10.73 7.56 -27.32
CA GLU A 382 11.30 6.57 -26.42
C GLU A 382 10.80 6.81 -24.98
N GLU A 383 10.50 5.72 -24.30
CA GLU A 383 10.06 5.74 -22.90
C GLU A 383 10.83 4.71 -22.08
N ASN A 384 11.19 5.09 -20.85
CA ASN A 384 11.70 4.17 -19.85
C ASN A 384 10.53 3.72 -18.98
N LEU A 385 10.34 2.41 -18.89
CA LEU A 385 9.28 1.78 -18.12
C LEU A 385 9.87 0.86 -17.08
N VAL A 386 9.16 0.62 -16.03
CA VAL A 386 9.44 -0.45 -15.06
C VAL A 386 8.18 -1.29 -14.93
N ILE A 387 8.26 -2.49 -15.48
CA ILE A 387 7.13 -3.42 -15.51
C ILE A 387 7.12 -4.24 -14.22
N ALA A 388 6.07 -4.11 -13.43
CA ALA A 388 5.85 -4.97 -12.27
C ALA A 388 5.29 -6.32 -12.76
N MET A 389 6.00 -7.41 -12.44
CA MET A 389 5.64 -8.75 -12.85
C MET A 389 5.42 -9.62 -11.62
N ARG A 390 4.29 -10.32 -11.58
CA ARG A 390 3.95 -11.24 -10.50
C ARG A 390 3.68 -12.64 -11.04
N LYS A 391 4.21 -13.68 -10.37
CA LYS A 391 3.94 -15.07 -10.72
C LYS A 391 2.52 -15.42 -10.30
N ASP A 392 1.68 -15.76 -11.25
CA ASP A 392 0.30 -16.14 -10.99
C ASP A 392 0.16 -17.63 -10.65
N ASN A 393 -0.67 -17.95 -9.68
CA ASN A 393 -1.10 -19.30 -9.34
C ASN A 393 -2.59 -19.48 -9.75
N PRO A 394 -2.98 -20.61 -10.34
CA PRO A 394 -2.24 -21.88 -10.48
C PRO A 394 -1.42 -22.03 -11.77
N TRP A 395 -1.49 -21.09 -12.70
CA TRP A 395 -0.89 -21.28 -14.05
C TRP A 395 0.61 -21.07 -14.09
N LYS A 396 1.22 -20.51 -13.02
CA LYS A 396 2.67 -20.27 -12.89
C LYS A 396 3.29 -19.37 -13.98
N ILE A 397 2.48 -18.54 -14.63
CA ILE A 397 2.95 -17.55 -15.59
C ILE A 397 3.24 -16.20 -14.91
N TRP A 398 4.13 -15.43 -15.51
CA TRP A 398 4.34 -14.06 -15.10
C TRP A 398 3.29 -13.17 -15.75
N ILE A 399 2.59 -12.38 -14.93
CA ILE A 399 1.58 -11.41 -15.38
C ILE A 399 2.03 -9.99 -15.06
N ASN A 400 1.60 -9.04 -15.88
CA ASN A 400 1.77 -7.63 -15.59
C ASN A 400 0.87 -7.23 -14.41
N ASP A 401 1.48 -6.62 -13.39
CA ASP A 401 0.81 -6.12 -12.20
C ASP A 401 0.90 -4.57 -12.12
N GLY A 402 1.49 -3.94 -13.13
CA GLY A 402 1.60 -2.50 -13.28
C GLY A 402 2.77 -2.06 -14.15
N GLY A 403 2.85 -0.76 -14.42
CA GLY A 403 3.92 -0.16 -15.21
C GLY A 403 3.57 0.04 -16.69
N LEU A 404 2.36 -0.36 -17.12
CA LEU A 404 1.78 -0.09 -18.44
C LEU A 404 0.50 0.72 -18.34
#